data_30e8d920d20e1199a6c5d8684128c4b7
#
_entry.id   30e8d920d20e1199a6c5d8684128c4b7
#
_cell.length_a   1.000
_cell.length_b   1.000
_cell.length_c   1.000
_cell.angle_alpha   90.00
_cell.angle_beta   90.00
_cell.angle_gamma   90.00
#
_symmetry.space_group_name_H-M   'P 1'
#
loop_
_entity.id
_entity.type
_entity.pdbx_description
1 polymer ?
#
loop_
_entity_poly.entity_id
_entity_poly.type
_entity_poly.pdbx_seq_one_letter_code
_entity_poly.pdbx_strand_id
1 'polypeptide(L)'
;MDLAYLRAHPEHLPTFLTHQRIRETPVSGGDSCAASRLTLDDGHSVFAKTWPEHAERAVPEGFFAAEAAGLRWLREAGTVAVPEVVVALPELLALDWVEPDEPTPEAAELFGRELAGLHRAGAPAFGAEWPGFIGLLPQDNTPDPGPWSEWFARRRLLPYLRMSVDNGALTRAEAGPVEALVDRIAEFGGDEPPARIHGDLWPGNLLWGADDRVWLVDPAAHGGHRETDLAQLALFGGPPHLDRITAAYREAWPLADGWRERVPLHQLHLLLVHTALFGAAYRAAVDSAARAALRGTGRATVDG
;
A
#
# COMPACT_ATOMS: atom_id res chain seq x y z
N MET A 1 30.02 -1.55 14.85
CA MET A 1 29.78 -2.53 13.76
C MET A 1 29.00 -1.79 12.69
N ASP A 2 29.38 -1.96 11.44
CA ASP A 2 28.82 -1.19 10.32
C ASP A 2 27.47 -1.77 9.90
N LEU A 3 26.45 -0.92 9.66
CA LEU A 3 25.16 -1.33 9.11
C LEU A 3 25.30 -2.10 7.78
N ALA A 4 26.32 -1.76 6.98
CA ALA A 4 26.65 -2.49 5.76
C ALA A 4 27.02 -3.96 6.04
N TYR A 5 27.69 -4.24 7.16
CA TYR A 5 27.99 -5.62 7.58
C TYR A 5 26.73 -6.36 7.97
N LEU A 6 25.80 -5.75 8.71
CA LEU A 6 24.54 -6.39 9.10
C LEU A 6 23.63 -6.66 7.90
N ARG A 7 23.66 -5.81 6.88
CA ARG A 7 22.92 -6.05 5.62
C ARG A 7 23.44 -7.29 4.89
N ALA A 8 24.77 -7.51 4.95
CA ALA A 8 25.41 -8.68 4.36
C ALA A 8 25.29 -9.96 5.23
N HIS A 9 25.05 -9.78 6.53
CA HIS A 9 25.04 -10.86 7.53
C HIS A 9 23.89 -10.70 8.53
N PRO A 10 22.62 -10.79 8.06
CA PRO A 10 21.44 -10.57 8.92
C PRO A 10 21.35 -11.55 10.10
N GLU A 11 21.95 -12.75 9.96
CA GLU A 11 22.05 -13.75 11.02
C GLU A 11 22.84 -13.26 12.25
N HIS A 12 23.66 -12.24 12.11
CA HIS A 12 24.44 -11.66 13.22
C HIS A 12 23.69 -10.59 13.99
N LEU A 13 22.50 -10.17 13.52
CA LEU A 13 21.71 -9.13 14.20
C LEU A 13 21.39 -9.48 15.66
N PRO A 14 20.95 -10.69 16.02
CA PRO A 14 20.67 -11.04 17.43
C PRO A 14 21.91 -10.88 18.32
N THR A 15 23.09 -11.32 17.84
CA THR A 15 24.36 -11.18 18.55
C THR A 15 24.77 -9.71 18.68
N PHE A 16 24.54 -8.92 17.63
CA PHE A 16 24.81 -7.47 17.65
C PHE A 16 23.93 -6.78 18.68
N LEU A 17 22.63 -7.06 18.70
CA LEU A 17 21.66 -6.48 19.63
C LEU A 17 21.97 -6.81 21.10
N THR A 18 22.55 -7.97 21.39
CA THR A 18 22.93 -8.37 22.75
C THR A 18 24.19 -7.71 23.28
N HIS A 19 25.06 -7.16 22.41
CA HIS A 19 26.35 -6.56 22.77
C HIS A 19 26.41 -5.04 22.62
N GLN A 20 25.36 -4.41 22.13
CA GLN A 20 25.23 -2.97 21.99
C GLN A 20 24.33 -2.39 23.06
N ARG A 21 24.62 -1.16 23.52
CA ARG A 21 23.64 -0.38 24.27
C ARG A 21 22.65 0.21 23.26
N ILE A 22 21.55 -0.49 23.06
CA ILE A 22 20.48 -0.03 22.19
C ILE A 22 19.44 0.64 23.08
N ARG A 23 19.12 1.88 22.75
CA ARG A 23 17.99 2.56 23.34
C ARG A 23 16.77 2.32 22.44
N GLU A 24 15.82 1.59 22.96
CA GLU A 24 14.53 1.37 22.32
C GLU A 24 13.55 2.47 22.75
N THR A 25 12.84 3.03 21.78
CA THR A 25 11.76 3.99 22.01
C THR A 25 10.57 3.51 21.18
N PRO A 26 9.44 3.15 21.83
CA PRO A 26 8.23 2.75 21.10
C PRO A 26 7.76 3.87 20.17
N VAL A 27 7.31 3.47 18.97
CA VAL A 27 6.72 4.35 17.97
C VAL A 27 5.23 4.03 17.88
N SER A 28 4.40 5.06 18.00
CA SER A 28 2.95 4.91 17.81
C SER A 28 2.63 4.86 16.33
N GLY A 29 1.82 3.90 15.91
CA GLY A 29 1.37 3.71 14.53
C GLY A 29 1.51 2.26 14.11
N GLY A 30 0.52 1.77 13.36
CA GLY A 30 0.42 0.38 12.90
C GLY A 30 -0.43 -0.49 13.81
N ASP A 31 -1.50 -1.06 13.23
CA ASP A 31 -2.50 -1.85 13.98
C ASP A 31 -2.07 -3.31 14.20
N SER A 32 -0.96 -3.74 13.60
CA SER A 32 -0.65 -5.17 13.45
C SER A 32 0.64 -5.62 14.11
N CYS A 33 1.62 -4.74 14.27
CA CYS A 33 2.95 -5.05 14.77
C CYS A 33 3.38 -4.07 15.87
N ALA A 34 4.30 -4.51 16.73
CA ALA A 34 5.00 -3.59 17.61
C ALA A 34 6.08 -2.84 16.82
N ALA A 35 6.14 -1.52 16.97
CA ALA A 35 7.08 -0.66 16.29
C ALA A 35 7.94 0.12 17.27
N SER A 36 9.25 0.21 17.00
CA SER A 36 10.20 0.91 17.85
C SER A 36 11.28 1.62 17.03
N ARG A 37 11.74 2.77 17.51
CA ARG A 37 13.02 3.37 17.10
C ARG A 37 14.13 2.75 17.94
N LEU A 38 15.07 2.11 17.30
CA LEU A 38 16.29 1.60 17.93
C LEU A 38 17.44 2.56 17.65
N THR A 39 17.95 3.22 18.69
CA THR A 39 19.09 4.12 18.57
C THR A 39 20.35 3.39 19.03
N LEU A 40 21.33 3.27 18.14
CA LEU A 40 22.62 2.61 18.34
C LEU A 40 23.60 3.53 19.08
N ASP A 41 24.70 2.96 19.60
CA ASP A 41 25.72 3.72 20.36
C ASP A 41 26.45 4.79 19.51
N ASP A 42 26.48 4.63 18.19
CA ASP A 42 27.07 5.60 17.25
C ASP A 42 26.10 6.73 16.87
N GLY A 43 24.89 6.72 17.44
CA GLY A 43 23.83 7.70 17.18
C GLY A 43 22.93 7.37 16.00
N HIS A 44 23.25 6.36 15.19
CA HIS A 44 22.33 5.89 14.14
C HIS A 44 21.03 5.35 14.73
N SER A 45 19.95 5.55 14.01
CA SER A 45 18.65 5.02 14.37
C SER A 45 18.10 4.15 13.25
N VAL A 46 17.40 3.08 13.63
CA VAL A 46 16.62 2.23 12.73
C VAL A 46 15.20 2.13 13.24
N PHE A 47 14.25 2.01 12.32
CA PHE A 47 12.88 1.61 12.63
C PHE A 47 12.86 0.09 12.71
N ALA A 48 12.35 -0.47 13.80
CA ALA A 48 12.17 -1.91 13.98
C ALA A 48 10.69 -2.23 14.13
N LYS A 49 10.22 -3.19 13.34
CA LYS A 49 8.85 -3.71 13.34
C LYS A 49 8.93 -5.19 13.73
N THR A 50 8.28 -5.55 14.82
CA THR A 50 8.29 -6.91 15.36
C THR A 50 6.88 -7.44 15.53
N TRP A 51 6.75 -8.77 15.50
CA TRP A 51 5.49 -9.41 15.85
C TRP A 51 5.28 -9.29 17.37
N PRO A 52 4.07 -8.88 17.85
CA PRO A 52 3.84 -8.73 19.27
C PRO A 52 4.00 -10.05 20.02
N GLU A 53 4.76 -10.07 21.11
CA GLU A 53 5.03 -11.28 21.92
C GLU A 53 3.76 -11.97 22.43
N HIS A 54 2.68 -11.21 22.64
CA HIS A 54 1.41 -11.70 23.15
C HIS A 54 0.30 -11.75 22.08
N ALA A 55 0.69 -11.72 20.80
CA ALA A 55 -0.29 -11.85 19.72
C ALA A 55 -0.98 -13.22 19.78
N GLU A 56 -2.30 -13.23 19.67
CA GLU A 56 -3.10 -14.47 19.66
C GLU A 56 -2.77 -15.38 18.45
N ARG A 57 -2.14 -14.82 17.43
CA ARG A 57 -1.74 -15.53 16.20
C ARG A 57 -0.23 -15.47 16.01
N ALA A 58 0.34 -16.54 15.49
CA ALA A 58 1.72 -16.53 15.03
C ALA A 58 1.88 -15.60 13.83
N VAL A 59 3.09 -15.05 13.65
CA VAL A 59 3.44 -14.30 12.44
C VAL A 59 3.19 -15.17 11.21
N PRO A 60 2.48 -14.66 10.18
CA PRO A 60 2.32 -15.42 8.94
C PRO A 60 3.68 -15.68 8.28
N GLU A 61 3.85 -16.88 7.73
CA GLU A 61 5.09 -17.23 7.04
C GLU A 61 5.36 -16.25 5.89
N GLY A 62 6.56 -15.69 5.85
CA GLY A 62 6.98 -14.76 4.82
C GLY A 62 6.45 -13.32 4.98
N PHE A 63 5.77 -12.98 6.08
CA PHE A 63 5.13 -11.67 6.28
C PHE A 63 6.13 -10.51 6.11
N PHE A 64 7.18 -10.46 6.91
CA PHE A 64 8.20 -9.40 6.81
C PHE A 64 9.07 -9.53 5.55
N ALA A 65 9.26 -10.74 5.03
CA ALA A 65 9.97 -10.95 3.77
C ALA A 65 9.20 -10.35 2.58
N ALA A 66 7.87 -10.44 2.57
CA ALA A 66 7.00 -9.86 1.55
C ALA A 66 7.06 -8.32 1.58
N GLU A 67 6.97 -7.72 2.77
CA GLU A 67 7.10 -6.27 2.94
C GLU A 67 8.49 -5.78 2.49
N ALA A 68 9.55 -6.49 2.91
CA ALA A 68 10.92 -6.17 2.49
C ALA A 68 11.12 -6.28 0.97
N ALA A 69 10.52 -7.29 0.33
CA ALA A 69 10.56 -7.43 -1.13
C ALA A 69 9.86 -6.25 -1.81
N GLY A 70 8.69 -5.86 -1.33
CA GLY A 70 7.94 -4.71 -1.82
C GLY A 70 8.72 -3.40 -1.68
N LEU A 71 9.29 -3.11 -0.49
CA LEU A 71 10.11 -1.92 -0.24
C LEU A 71 11.32 -1.85 -1.19
N ARG A 72 12.07 -2.95 -1.33
CA ARG A 72 13.22 -3.02 -2.24
C ARG A 72 12.80 -2.75 -3.68
N TRP A 73 11.72 -3.41 -4.13
CA TRP A 73 11.21 -3.25 -5.48
C TRP A 73 10.75 -1.80 -5.77
N LEU A 74 10.03 -1.15 -4.84
CA LEU A 74 9.66 0.26 -4.98
C LEU A 74 10.91 1.16 -5.06
N ARG A 75 11.91 0.90 -4.18
CA ARG A 75 13.17 1.66 -4.12
C ARG A 75 13.99 1.54 -5.41
N GLU A 76 13.98 0.40 -6.09
CA GLU A 76 14.66 0.19 -7.37
C GLU A 76 14.24 1.16 -8.48
N ALA A 77 13.04 1.73 -8.41
CA ALA A 77 12.60 2.76 -9.35
C ALA A 77 13.44 4.04 -9.28
N GLY A 78 14.06 4.31 -8.13
CA GLY A 78 14.97 5.45 -7.93
C GLY A 78 14.28 6.82 -7.99
N THR A 79 12.96 6.88 -7.86
CA THR A 79 12.18 8.11 -7.99
C THR A 79 11.65 8.60 -6.66
N VAL A 80 10.78 7.85 -6.00
CA VAL A 80 10.17 8.17 -4.72
C VAL A 80 11.09 7.73 -3.56
N ALA A 81 11.02 8.42 -2.43
CA ALA A 81 11.75 8.03 -1.24
C ALA A 81 11.12 6.80 -0.58
N VAL A 82 11.93 5.77 -0.36
CA VAL A 82 11.56 4.52 0.31
C VAL A 82 12.69 4.14 1.26
N PRO A 83 12.44 3.89 2.56
CA PRO A 83 13.50 3.54 3.50
C PRO A 83 14.21 2.26 3.08
N GLU A 84 15.51 2.20 3.35
CA GLU A 84 16.31 1.03 3.05
C GLU A 84 16.01 -0.08 4.04
N VAL A 85 15.85 -1.30 3.51
CA VAL A 85 15.70 -2.49 4.34
C VAL A 85 17.06 -2.89 4.90
N VAL A 86 17.27 -2.67 6.19
CA VAL A 86 18.50 -3.05 6.90
C VAL A 86 18.52 -4.55 7.13
N VAL A 87 17.41 -5.09 7.66
CA VAL A 87 17.26 -6.52 7.98
C VAL A 87 15.81 -6.94 7.77
N ALA A 88 15.61 -8.16 7.25
CA ALA A 88 14.33 -8.84 7.23
C ALA A 88 14.51 -10.28 7.72
N LEU A 89 13.97 -10.57 8.90
CA LEU A 89 13.94 -11.89 9.53
C LEU A 89 12.48 -12.36 9.66
N PRO A 90 12.20 -13.62 9.98
CA PRO A 90 10.83 -14.12 10.10
C PRO A 90 9.96 -13.32 11.08
N GLU A 91 10.55 -12.77 12.15
CA GLU A 91 9.82 -12.08 13.24
C GLU A 91 10.21 -10.59 13.37
N LEU A 92 11.08 -10.09 12.50
CA LEU A 92 11.61 -8.72 12.57
C LEU A 92 11.86 -8.14 11.18
N LEU A 93 11.39 -6.91 10.97
CA LEU A 93 11.83 -6.04 9.88
C LEU A 93 12.48 -4.80 10.46
N ALA A 94 13.69 -4.48 10.01
CA ALA A 94 14.36 -3.24 10.36
C ALA A 94 14.64 -2.41 9.10
N LEU A 95 14.30 -1.12 9.18
CA LEU A 95 14.45 -0.13 8.12
C LEU A 95 15.31 1.04 8.59
N ASP A 96 15.95 1.76 7.68
CA ASP A 96 16.55 3.04 8.01
C ASP A 96 15.47 3.96 8.63
N TRP A 97 15.87 4.69 9.68
CA TRP A 97 14.99 5.64 10.33
C TRP A 97 14.78 6.88 9.46
N VAL A 98 13.54 7.25 9.25
CA VAL A 98 13.16 8.52 8.65
C VAL A 98 12.83 9.50 9.78
N GLU A 99 13.57 10.60 9.88
CA GLU A 99 13.28 11.64 10.85
C GLU A 99 12.03 12.41 10.39
N PRO A 100 10.94 12.39 11.18
CA PRO A 100 9.68 13.00 10.76
C PRO A 100 9.73 14.54 10.86
N ASP A 101 8.96 15.19 9.99
CA ASP A 101 8.71 16.63 10.01
C ASP A 101 7.28 16.97 9.58
N GLU A 102 6.91 18.24 9.62
CA GLU A 102 5.61 18.72 9.22
C GLU A 102 5.43 18.68 7.68
N PRO A 103 4.22 18.40 7.20
CA PRO A 103 3.93 18.44 5.78
C PRO A 103 4.15 19.82 5.14
N THR A 104 4.87 19.87 4.02
CA THR A 104 5.06 21.10 3.25
C THR A 104 4.42 20.99 1.85
N PRO A 105 3.96 22.13 1.27
CA PRO A 105 3.45 22.15 -0.10
C PRO A 105 4.50 21.70 -1.13
N GLU A 106 5.77 22.04 -0.90
CA GLU A 106 6.91 21.73 -1.77
C GLU A 106 7.20 20.24 -1.78
N ALA A 107 7.23 19.60 -0.60
CA ALA A 107 7.36 18.14 -0.48
C ALA A 107 6.17 17.40 -1.14
N ALA A 108 4.95 17.95 -1.01
CA ALA A 108 3.77 17.39 -1.66
C ALA A 108 3.85 17.44 -3.20
N GLU A 109 4.28 18.56 -3.77
CA GLU A 109 4.47 18.70 -5.22
C GLU A 109 5.60 17.80 -5.74
N LEU A 110 6.71 17.72 -4.99
CA LEU A 110 7.81 16.81 -5.32
C LEU A 110 7.31 15.36 -5.32
N PHE A 111 6.61 14.96 -4.26
CA PHE A 111 6.04 13.61 -4.15
C PHE A 111 5.10 13.27 -5.32
N GLY A 112 4.23 14.19 -5.73
CA GLY A 112 3.36 13.97 -6.88
C GLY A 112 4.14 13.63 -8.15
N ARG A 113 5.23 14.33 -8.44
CA ARG A 113 6.12 14.05 -9.58
C ARG A 113 6.89 12.74 -9.42
N GLU A 114 7.38 12.46 -8.22
CA GLU A 114 8.11 11.23 -7.90
C GLU A 114 7.21 9.99 -7.99
N LEU A 115 5.96 10.08 -7.51
CA LEU A 115 4.96 9.02 -7.64
C LEU A 115 4.63 8.71 -9.10
N ALA A 116 4.52 9.75 -9.95
CA ALA A 116 4.37 9.54 -11.39
C ALA A 116 5.59 8.82 -11.99
N GLY A 117 6.80 9.12 -11.52
CA GLY A 117 8.02 8.42 -11.89
C GLY A 117 8.02 6.95 -11.46
N LEU A 118 7.58 6.67 -10.21
CA LEU A 118 7.43 5.32 -9.69
C LEU A 118 6.50 4.48 -10.56
N HIS A 119 5.31 5.00 -10.86
CA HIS A 119 4.34 4.29 -11.67
C HIS A 119 4.84 4.05 -13.09
N ARG A 120 5.59 5.02 -13.69
CA ARG A 120 6.21 4.87 -15.02
C ARG A 120 7.31 3.83 -15.09
N ALA A 121 7.97 3.52 -13.97
CA ALA A 121 8.94 2.43 -13.93
C ALA A 121 8.32 1.09 -14.33
N GLY A 122 6.99 0.98 -14.23
CA GLY A 122 6.23 -0.15 -14.72
C GLY A 122 6.45 -1.46 -13.97
N ALA A 123 5.75 -2.48 -14.41
CA ALA A 123 5.88 -3.86 -13.93
C ALA A 123 5.73 -4.84 -15.10
N PRO A 124 6.31 -6.07 -15.00
CA PRO A 124 6.21 -7.05 -16.08
C PRO A 124 4.78 -7.58 -16.31
N ALA A 125 3.96 -7.61 -15.27
CA ALA A 125 2.59 -8.08 -15.26
C ALA A 125 1.81 -7.46 -14.10
N PHE A 126 0.49 -7.64 -14.06
CA PHE A 126 -0.29 -7.41 -12.87
C PHE A 126 0.05 -8.48 -11.84
N GLY A 127 0.30 -8.07 -10.57
CA GLY A 127 0.80 -8.95 -9.52
C GLY A 127 2.29 -8.80 -9.23
N ALA A 128 2.88 -9.78 -8.54
CA ALA A 128 4.29 -9.81 -8.17
C ALA A 128 4.77 -11.26 -8.05
N GLU A 129 6.09 -11.47 -8.11
CA GLU A 129 6.70 -12.80 -7.98
C GLU A 129 6.79 -13.28 -6.51
N TRP A 130 6.48 -12.42 -5.55
CA TRP A 130 6.46 -12.74 -4.12
C TRP A 130 5.04 -12.78 -3.56
N PRO A 131 4.78 -13.60 -2.52
CA PRO A 131 3.49 -13.60 -1.82
C PRO A 131 3.26 -12.21 -1.20
N GLY A 132 2.00 -11.76 -1.21
CA GLY A 132 1.61 -10.47 -0.66
C GLY A 132 0.81 -10.57 0.62
N PHE A 133 0.85 -9.47 1.36
CA PHE A 133 -0.04 -9.22 2.48
C PHE A 133 -0.60 -7.81 2.35
N ILE A 134 -1.80 -7.60 2.89
CA ILE A 134 -2.41 -6.29 3.08
C ILE A 134 -3.02 -6.23 4.48
N GLY A 135 -2.46 -5.39 5.34
CA GLY A 135 -2.61 -5.58 6.77
C GLY A 135 -2.20 -7.02 7.14
N LEU A 136 -3.03 -7.72 7.91
CA LEU A 136 -2.78 -9.12 8.29
C LEU A 136 -3.38 -10.16 7.32
N LEU A 137 -3.99 -9.73 6.23
CA LEU A 137 -4.64 -10.63 5.28
C LEU A 137 -3.69 -11.03 4.15
N PRO A 138 -3.73 -12.29 3.71
CA PRO A 138 -3.00 -12.70 2.53
C PRO A 138 -3.50 -11.95 1.30
N GLN A 139 -2.59 -11.53 0.43
CA GLN A 139 -2.87 -10.89 -0.83
C GLN A 139 -2.32 -11.75 -1.97
N ASP A 140 -3.20 -12.25 -2.81
CA ASP A 140 -2.80 -13.06 -3.96
C ASP A 140 -2.13 -12.17 -5.03
N ASN A 141 -0.82 -12.27 -5.12
CA ASN A 141 0.01 -11.54 -6.07
C ASN A 141 0.39 -12.36 -7.31
N THR A 142 -0.24 -13.53 -7.54
CA THR A 142 0.08 -14.35 -8.72
C THR A 142 0.05 -13.49 -9.99
N PRO A 143 1.17 -13.41 -10.73
CA PRO A 143 1.25 -12.60 -11.94
C PRO A 143 0.24 -13.05 -13.00
N ASP A 144 -0.31 -12.09 -13.73
CA ASP A 144 -1.26 -12.34 -14.80
C ASP A 144 -1.02 -11.30 -15.93
N PRO A 145 -0.75 -11.72 -17.17
CA PRO A 145 -0.60 -10.83 -18.31
C PRO A 145 -1.94 -10.40 -18.95
N GLY A 146 -3.05 -10.92 -18.43
CA GLY A 146 -4.39 -10.61 -18.92
C GLY A 146 -4.86 -9.19 -18.57
N PRO A 147 -6.11 -8.84 -18.89
CA PRO A 147 -6.68 -7.53 -18.59
C PRO A 147 -6.67 -7.21 -17.09
N TRP A 148 -6.31 -5.97 -16.74
CA TRP A 148 -6.31 -5.51 -15.35
C TRP A 148 -7.65 -5.74 -14.66
N SER A 149 -8.75 -5.45 -15.33
CA SER A 149 -10.10 -5.56 -14.78
C SER A 149 -10.41 -6.97 -14.26
N GLU A 150 -10.08 -8.01 -15.03
CA GLU A 150 -10.29 -9.40 -14.61
C GLU A 150 -9.36 -9.79 -13.46
N TRP A 151 -8.09 -9.37 -13.52
CA TRP A 151 -7.13 -9.61 -12.46
C TRP A 151 -7.57 -8.94 -11.16
N PHE A 152 -7.99 -7.66 -11.23
CA PHE A 152 -8.45 -6.88 -10.08
C PHE A 152 -9.70 -7.48 -9.44
N ALA A 153 -10.68 -7.87 -10.24
CA ALA A 153 -11.87 -8.57 -9.76
C ALA A 153 -11.52 -9.85 -9.00
N ARG A 154 -10.72 -10.72 -9.61
CA ARG A 154 -10.43 -12.05 -9.06
C ARG A 154 -9.51 -12.01 -7.85
N ARG A 155 -8.54 -11.08 -7.81
CA ARG A 155 -7.47 -11.09 -6.80
C ARG A 155 -7.54 -9.95 -5.80
N ARG A 156 -8.35 -8.92 -6.07
CA ARG A 156 -8.47 -7.75 -5.19
C ARG A 156 -9.89 -7.53 -4.66
N LEU A 157 -10.94 -7.82 -5.42
CA LEU A 157 -12.31 -7.58 -4.94
C LEU A 157 -12.94 -8.84 -4.34
N LEU A 158 -13.05 -9.91 -5.12
CA LEU A 158 -13.78 -11.12 -4.72
C LEU A 158 -13.25 -11.82 -3.47
N PRO A 159 -11.92 -11.91 -3.22
CA PRO A 159 -11.43 -12.57 -2.00
C PRO A 159 -11.90 -11.85 -0.73
N TYR A 160 -11.77 -10.53 -0.69
CA TYR A 160 -12.12 -9.74 0.49
C TYR A 160 -13.63 -9.54 0.64
N LEU A 161 -14.38 -9.52 -0.47
CA LEU A 161 -15.84 -9.58 -0.44
C LEU A 161 -16.32 -10.88 0.23
N ARG A 162 -15.77 -12.03 -0.17
CA ARG A 162 -16.08 -13.33 0.44
C ARG A 162 -15.75 -13.35 1.92
N MET A 163 -14.53 -12.92 2.29
CA MET A 163 -14.11 -12.83 3.70
C MET A 163 -15.08 -11.97 4.51
N SER A 164 -15.51 -10.81 3.97
CA SER A 164 -16.44 -9.90 4.64
C SER A 164 -17.84 -10.50 4.80
N VAL A 165 -18.29 -11.32 3.88
CA VAL A 165 -19.56 -12.05 4.00
C VAL A 165 -19.43 -13.21 4.99
N ASP A 166 -18.35 -13.99 4.91
CA ASP A 166 -18.15 -15.19 5.72
C ASP A 166 -17.98 -14.85 7.21
N ASN A 167 -17.35 -13.71 7.53
CA ASN A 167 -17.20 -13.22 8.92
C ASN A 167 -18.41 -12.37 9.40
N GLY A 168 -19.45 -12.18 8.55
CA GLY A 168 -20.67 -11.45 8.89
C GLY A 168 -20.54 -9.92 8.87
N ALA A 169 -19.41 -9.38 8.42
CA ALA A 169 -19.21 -7.94 8.25
C ALA A 169 -20.11 -7.36 7.15
N LEU A 170 -20.41 -8.14 6.11
CA LEU A 170 -21.42 -7.85 5.09
C LEU A 170 -22.46 -8.96 5.04
N THR A 171 -23.72 -8.60 4.81
CA THR A 171 -24.74 -9.54 4.41
C THR A 171 -24.63 -9.86 2.91
N ARG A 172 -25.25 -10.97 2.46
CA ARG A 172 -25.33 -11.30 1.02
C ARG A 172 -26.02 -10.20 0.20
N ALA A 173 -27.02 -9.52 0.77
CA ALA A 173 -27.70 -8.43 0.10
C ALA A 173 -26.79 -7.21 -0.09
N GLU A 174 -25.92 -6.93 0.88
CA GLU A 174 -24.95 -5.83 0.81
C GLU A 174 -23.75 -6.14 -0.09
N ALA A 175 -23.48 -7.41 -0.37
CA ALA A 175 -22.49 -7.84 -1.37
C ALA A 175 -22.96 -7.57 -2.81
N GLY A 176 -24.27 -7.57 -3.06
CA GLY A 176 -24.85 -7.47 -4.40
C GLY A 176 -24.34 -6.33 -5.28
N PRO A 177 -24.21 -5.08 -4.79
CA PRO A 177 -23.64 -3.99 -5.60
C PRO A 177 -22.18 -4.24 -6.05
N VAL A 178 -21.37 -4.89 -5.22
CA VAL A 178 -19.98 -5.26 -5.59
C VAL A 178 -19.99 -6.41 -6.62
N GLU A 179 -20.85 -7.41 -6.43
CA GLU A 179 -21.01 -8.51 -7.38
C GLU A 179 -21.47 -7.99 -8.76
N ALA A 180 -22.46 -7.10 -8.79
CA ALA A 180 -22.93 -6.47 -10.03
C ALA A 180 -21.85 -5.62 -10.71
N LEU A 181 -20.95 -5.00 -9.94
CA LEU A 181 -19.80 -4.28 -10.46
C LEU A 181 -18.77 -5.25 -11.07
N VAL A 182 -18.47 -6.35 -10.39
CA VAL A 182 -17.55 -7.38 -10.85
C VAL A 182 -18.03 -8.03 -12.16
N ASP A 183 -19.32 -8.30 -12.30
CA ASP A 183 -19.90 -8.86 -13.53
C ASP A 183 -19.70 -7.94 -14.76
N ARG A 184 -19.50 -6.65 -14.52
CA ARG A 184 -19.34 -5.63 -15.55
C ARG A 184 -17.97 -4.98 -15.54
N ILE A 185 -17.01 -5.55 -14.82
CA ILE A 185 -15.75 -4.85 -14.52
C ILE A 185 -14.94 -4.46 -15.75
N ALA A 186 -15.08 -5.21 -16.84
CA ALA A 186 -14.44 -4.90 -18.12
C ALA A 186 -14.89 -3.56 -18.73
N GLU A 187 -16.05 -3.03 -18.30
CA GLU A 187 -16.56 -1.74 -18.77
C GLU A 187 -15.89 -0.54 -18.10
N PHE A 188 -15.15 -0.75 -17.00
CA PHE A 188 -14.69 0.31 -16.10
C PHE A 188 -13.19 0.55 -16.11
N GLY A 189 -12.39 -0.42 -16.51
CA GLY A 189 -10.94 -0.29 -16.52
C GLY A 189 -10.43 0.42 -17.77
N GLY A 190 -9.49 1.35 -17.65
CA GLY A 190 -8.70 1.82 -18.78
C GLY A 190 -7.69 0.74 -19.18
N ASP A 191 -7.36 0.66 -20.48
CA ASP A 191 -6.25 -0.15 -20.98
C ASP A 191 -4.92 0.54 -20.66
N GLU A 192 -4.48 0.45 -19.41
CA GLU A 192 -3.17 0.93 -19.00
C GLU A 192 -2.23 -0.25 -18.73
N PRO A 193 -0.93 -0.14 -19.08
CA PRO A 193 0.04 -1.18 -18.76
C PRO A 193 0.21 -1.29 -17.25
N PRO A 194 0.72 -2.45 -16.74
CA PRO A 194 1.02 -2.61 -15.34
C PRO A 194 2.01 -1.55 -14.86
N ALA A 195 1.60 -0.75 -13.89
CA ALA A 195 2.40 0.24 -13.20
C ALA A 195 3.03 -0.38 -11.94
N ARG A 196 4.17 0.15 -11.51
CA ARG A 196 4.76 -0.17 -10.21
C ARG A 196 4.01 0.61 -9.13
N ILE A 197 3.11 -0.05 -8.39
CA ILE A 197 2.28 0.60 -7.38
C ILE A 197 2.67 0.20 -5.95
N HIS A 198 2.38 1.09 -5.01
CA HIS A 198 2.47 0.83 -3.58
C HIS A 198 1.43 -0.20 -3.12
N GLY A 199 0.21 -0.10 -3.64
CA GLY A 199 -0.88 -1.05 -3.42
C GLY A 199 -1.65 -0.89 -2.11
N ASP A 200 -1.12 -0.10 -1.17
CA ASP A 200 -1.76 0.32 0.09
C ASP A 200 -1.44 1.80 0.38
N LEU A 201 -1.60 2.66 -0.61
CA LEU A 201 -1.19 4.07 -0.54
C LEU A 201 -2.29 4.94 0.08
N TRP A 202 -2.60 4.74 1.34
CA TRP A 202 -3.44 5.64 2.11
C TRP A 202 -2.59 6.62 2.94
N PRO A 203 -3.15 7.71 3.49
CA PRO A 203 -2.37 8.74 4.18
C PRO A 203 -1.48 8.25 5.32
N GLY A 204 -1.86 7.16 6.00
CA GLY A 204 -1.08 6.59 7.11
C GLY A 204 0.23 5.93 6.69
N ASN A 205 0.41 5.61 5.41
CA ASN A 205 1.62 5.01 4.86
C ASN A 205 2.55 6.04 4.18
N LEU A 206 2.32 7.33 4.46
CA LEU A 206 3.19 8.44 4.06
C LEU A 206 3.90 8.99 5.29
N LEU A 207 5.24 9.04 5.25
CA LEU A 207 6.03 9.76 6.25
C LEU A 207 6.58 11.03 5.62
N TRP A 208 6.30 12.18 6.26
CA TRP A 208 6.87 13.47 5.89
C TRP A 208 8.21 13.59 6.59
N GLY A 209 9.28 13.65 5.82
CA GLY A 209 10.65 13.63 6.33
C GLY A 209 11.25 15.02 6.48
N ALA A 210 12.19 15.14 7.42
CA ALA A 210 12.96 16.37 7.66
C ALA A 210 13.90 16.77 6.50
N ASP A 211 13.94 15.95 5.45
CA ASP A 211 14.65 16.20 4.20
C ASP A 211 13.73 16.81 3.11
N ASP A 212 12.57 17.35 3.50
CA ASP A 212 11.53 17.89 2.60
C ASP A 212 11.03 16.87 1.56
N ARG A 213 10.99 15.58 1.92
CA ARG A 213 10.48 14.50 1.07
C ARG A 213 9.35 13.72 1.74
N VAL A 214 8.52 13.10 0.92
CA VAL A 214 7.54 12.11 1.38
C VAL A 214 8.10 10.71 1.15
N TRP A 215 8.16 9.92 2.21
CA TRP A 215 8.65 8.55 2.22
C TRP A 215 7.49 7.57 2.24
N LEU A 216 7.58 6.52 1.43
CA LEU A 216 6.60 5.43 1.37
C LEU A 216 6.98 4.29 2.31
N VAL A 217 6.04 3.85 3.13
CA VAL A 217 6.22 2.74 4.09
C VAL A 217 5.03 1.78 4.04
N ASP A 218 5.18 0.59 4.61
CA ASP A 218 4.13 -0.44 4.72
C ASP A 218 3.43 -0.80 3.38
N PRO A 219 4.19 -1.11 2.30
CA PRO A 219 3.59 -1.37 1.02
C PRO A 219 2.98 -2.76 0.91
N ALA A 220 1.89 -2.85 0.15
CA ALA A 220 1.37 -4.09 -0.44
C ALA A 220 1.75 -4.15 -1.93
N ALA A 221 3.04 -3.91 -2.24
CA ALA A 221 3.55 -3.59 -3.57
C ALA A 221 3.35 -4.70 -4.60
N HIS A 222 2.91 -4.30 -5.78
CA HIS A 222 2.72 -5.19 -6.92
C HIS A 222 2.56 -4.40 -8.23
N GLY A 223 2.62 -5.07 -9.37
CA GLY A 223 2.17 -4.50 -10.64
C GLY A 223 0.66 -4.30 -10.60
N GLY A 224 0.21 -3.07 -10.79
CA GLY A 224 -1.21 -2.71 -10.69
C GLY A 224 -1.58 -1.56 -11.63
N HIS A 225 -2.81 -1.06 -11.51
CA HIS A 225 -3.25 0.13 -12.20
C HIS A 225 -2.86 1.37 -11.40
N ARG A 226 -2.18 2.34 -12.02
CA ARG A 226 -1.67 3.54 -11.31
C ARG A 226 -2.75 4.37 -10.61
N GLU A 227 -3.99 4.37 -11.12
CA GLU A 227 -5.10 5.07 -10.48
C GLU A 227 -5.48 4.45 -9.12
N THR A 228 -5.08 3.20 -8.85
CA THR A 228 -5.32 2.55 -7.55
C THR A 228 -4.65 3.31 -6.42
N ASP A 229 -3.36 3.61 -6.53
CA ASP A 229 -2.64 4.38 -5.51
C ASP A 229 -3.22 5.78 -5.34
N LEU A 230 -3.55 6.47 -6.44
CA LEU A 230 -4.16 7.81 -6.37
C LEU A 230 -5.54 7.81 -5.71
N ALA A 231 -6.34 6.77 -5.96
CA ALA A 231 -7.65 6.62 -5.36
C ALA A 231 -7.55 6.28 -3.86
N GLN A 232 -6.59 5.42 -3.48
CA GLN A 232 -6.32 5.07 -2.09
C GLN A 232 -5.80 6.27 -1.31
N LEU A 233 -4.95 7.10 -1.93
CA LEU A 233 -4.44 8.32 -1.32
C LEU A 233 -5.56 9.30 -0.92
N ALA A 234 -6.67 9.30 -1.65
CA ALA A 234 -7.83 10.14 -1.35
C ALA A 234 -8.77 9.55 -0.28
N LEU A 235 -8.54 8.30 0.19
CA LEU A 235 -9.33 7.70 1.27
C LEU A 235 -9.10 8.42 2.61
N PHE A 236 -10.07 8.31 3.49
CA PHE A 236 -10.02 8.79 4.88
C PHE A 236 -9.67 10.29 5.03
N GLY A 237 -10.05 11.08 4.03
CA GLY A 237 -9.81 12.53 4.01
C GLY A 237 -8.56 12.98 3.26
N GLY A 238 -7.72 12.04 2.83
CA GLY A 238 -6.47 12.32 2.12
C GLY A 238 -5.37 12.90 3.01
N PRO A 239 -4.11 12.93 2.53
CA PRO A 239 -3.01 13.58 3.22
C PRO A 239 -3.10 15.11 3.09
N PRO A 240 -2.35 15.87 3.92
CA PRO A 240 -2.14 17.29 3.69
C PRO A 240 -1.68 17.56 2.24
N HIS A 241 -2.18 18.63 1.65
CA HIS A 241 -1.83 19.07 0.28
C HIS A 241 -2.15 18.06 -0.84
N LEU A 242 -3.17 17.19 -0.67
CA LEU A 242 -3.56 16.18 -1.66
C LEU A 242 -3.83 16.79 -3.06
N ASP A 243 -4.40 17.99 -3.12
CA ASP A 243 -4.63 18.72 -4.35
C ASP A 243 -3.33 19.02 -5.10
N ARG A 244 -2.28 19.43 -4.38
CA ARG A 244 -0.95 19.68 -4.96
C ARG A 244 -0.26 18.40 -5.42
N ILE A 245 -0.33 17.32 -4.62
CA ILE A 245 0.17 15.99 -5.02
C ILE A 245 -0.49 15.58 -6.35
N THR A 246 -1.81 15.65 -6.41
CA THR A 246 -2.58 15.24 -7.60
C THR A 246 -2.29 16.14 -8.81
N ALA A 247 -2.15 17.44 -8.61
CA ALA A 247 -1.83 18.38 -9.68
C ALA A 247 -0.42 18.10 -10.25
N ALA A 248 0.60 17.97 -9.39
CA ALA A 248 1.96 17.69 -9.79
C ALA A 248 2.12 16.31 -10.45
N TYR A 249 1.39 15.31 -9.96
CA TYR A 249 1.31 13.99 -10.61
C TYR A 249 0.78 14.10 -12.04
N ARG A 250 -0.34 14.81 -12.24
CA ARG A 250 -1.00 14.95 -13.54
C ARG A 250 -0.20 15.82 -14.52
N GLU A 251 0.56 16.79 -14.02
CA GLU A 251 1.52 17.55 -14.81
C GLU A 251 2.63 16.63 -15.34
N ALA A 252 3.19 15.79 -14.48
CA ALA A 252 4.23 14.85 -14.86
C ALA A 252 3.71 13.72 -15.75
N TRP A 253 2.54 13.18 -15.46
CA TRP A 253 1.91 12.09 -16.22
C TRP A 253 0.38 12.23 -16.23
N PRO A 254 -0.19 12.82 -17.29
CA PRO A 254 -1.63 13.00 -17.42
C PRO A 254 -2.41 11.70 -17.20
N LEU A 255 -3.51 11.79 -16.48
CA LEU A 255 -4.45 10.68 -16.29
C LEU A 255 -5.42 10.62 -17.46
N ALA A 256 -5.91 9.41 -17.76
CA ALA A 256 -6.92 9.20 -18.79
C ALA A 256 -8.25 9.91 -18.43
N ASP A 257 -9.02 10.28 -19.44
CA ASP A 257 -10.35 10.84 -19.24
C ASP A 257 -11.22 9.89 -18.40
N GLY A 258 -12.07 10.46 -17.57
CA GLY A 258 -12.93 9.68 -16.66
C GLY A 258 -12.23 9.10 -15.42
N TRP A 259 -10.98 9.44 -15.13
CA TRP A 259 -10.27 8.91 -13.97
C TRP A 259 -10.97 9.21 -12.64
N ARG A 260 -11.64 10.36 -12.52
CA ARG A 260 -12.37 10.72 -11.30
C ARG A 260 -13.58 9.83 -11.05
N GLU A 261 -14.26 9.44 -12.11
CA GLU A 261 -15.40 8.52 -12.10
C GLU A 261 -14.95 7.10 -11.72
N ARG A 262 -13.68 6.74 -11.97
CA ARG A 262 -13.08 5.44 -11.58
C ARG A 262 -12.57 5.40 -10.15
N VAL A 263 -12.35 6.52 -9.48
CA VAL A 263 -11.86 6.57 -8.10
C VAL A 263 -12.63 5.61 -7.17
N PRO A 264 -13.99 5.59 -7.15
CA PRO A 264 -14.73 4.68 -6.28
C PRO A 264 -14.45 3.19 -6.56
N LEU A 265 -14.21 2.79 -7.82
CA LEU A 265 -13.85 1.44 -8.19
C LEU A 265 -12.51 1.04 -7.55
N HIS A 266 -11.49 1.88 -7.70
CA HIS A 266 -10.16 1.62 -7.17
C HIS A 266 -10.11 1.63 -5.63
N GLN A 267 -10.97 2.42 -4.98
CA GLN A 267 -11.10 2.45 -3.52
C GLN A 267 -11.73 1.19 -2.93
N LEU A 268 -12.54 0.47 -3.69
CA LEU A 268 -13.25 -0.72 -3.22
C LEU A 268 -12.33 -1.78 -2.63
N HIS A 269 -11.12 -1.96 -3.20
CA HIS A 269 -10.18 -2.94 -2.67
C HIS A 269 -9.87 -2.67 -1.20
N LEU A 270 -9.38 -1.47 -0.85
CA LEU A 270 -9.07 -1.14 0.54
C LEU A 270 -10.31 -1.13 1.44
N LEU A 271 -11.44 -0.65 0.95
CA LEU A 271 -12.69 -0.67 1.73
C LEU A 271 -13.14 -2.09 2.06
N LEU A 272 -13.00 -3.04 1.14
CA LEU A 272 -13.28 -4.44 1.39
C LEU A 272 -12.27 -5.09 2.33
N VAL A 273 -10.98 -4.76 2.20
CA VAL A 273 -9.93 -5.18 3.13
C VAL A 273 -10.24 -4.69 4.55
N HIS A 274 -10.58 -3.40 4.71
CA HIS A 274 -10.97 -2.84 6.01
C HIS A 274 -12.24 -3.49 6.57
N THR A 275 -13.20 -3.81 5.71
CA THR A 275 -14.41 -4.54 6.13
C THR A 275 -14.07 -5.95 6.60
N ALA A 276 -13.17 -6.64 5.93
CA ALA A 276 -12.72 -7.98 6.32
C ALA A 276 -11.93 -7.98 7.63
N LEU A 277 -11.12 -6.94 7.89
CA LEU A 277 -10.31 -6.81 9.10
C LEU A 277 -11.08 -6.25 10.30
N PHE A 278 -11.85 -5.18 10.08
CA PHE A 278 -12.41 -4.36 11.16
C PHE A 278 -13.95 -4.45 11.25
N GLY A 279 -14.56 -5.27 10.40
CA GLY A 279 -15.99 -5.56 10.48
C GLY A 279 -16.89 -4.49 9.86
N ALA A 280 -18.12 -4.42 10.35
CA ALA A 280 -19.25 -3.69 9.73
C ALA A 280 -19.10 -2.15 9.67
N ALA A 281 -18.09 -1.58 10.31
CA ALA A 281 -17.88 -0.12 10.34
C ALA A 281 -17.71 0.49 8.93
N TYR A 282 -17.17 -0.29 7.98
CA TYR A 282 -16.91 0.14 6.60
C TYR A 282 -18.01 -0.22 5.60
N ARG A 283 -19.07 -0.89 6.04
CA ARG A 283 -20.20 -1.38 5.22
C ARG A 283 -20.80 -0.29 4.33
N ALA A 284 -21.12 0.86 4.93
CA ALA A 284 -21.71 1.98 4.19
C ALA A 284 -20.75 2.56 3.13
N ALA A 285 -19.46 2.57 3.40
CA ALA A 285 -18.44 3.04 2.45
C ALA A 285 -18.32 2.09 1.26
N VAL A 286 -18.35 0.77 1.49
CA VAL A 286 -18.36 -0.25 0.42
C VAL A 286 -19.59 -0.09 -0.47
N ASP A 287 -20.81 0.00 0.10
CA ASP A 287 -22.04 0.19 -0.69
C ASP A 287 -22.00 1.49 -1.51
N SER A 288 -21.58 2.59 -0.87
CA SER A 288 -21.47 3.89 -1.54
C SER A 288 -20.48 3.85 -2.71
N ALA A 289 -19.30 3.28 -2.52
CA ALA A 289 -18.28 3.17 -3.56
C ALA A 289 -18.73 2.28 -4.72
N ALA A 290 -19.31 1.09 -4.43
CA ALA A 290 -19.80 0.19 -5.45
C ALA A 290 -20.90 0.83 -6.31
N ARG A 291 -21.88 1.50 -5.68
CA ARG A 291 -22.95 2.21 -6.39
C ARG A 291 -22.43 3.43 -7.16
N ALA A 292 -21.43 4.14 -6.65
CA ALA A 292 -20.82 5.26 -7.35
C ALA A 292 -20.09 4.79 -8.61
N ALA A 293 -19.30 3.72 -8.52
CA ALA A 293 -18.65 3.11 -9.66
C ALA A 293 -19.66 2.66 -10.74
N LEU A 294 -20.73 1.96 -10.35
CA LEU A 294 -21.78 1.53 -11.27
C LEU A 294 -22.49 2.69 -12.01
N ARG A 295 -22.55 3.89 -11.42
CA ARG A 295 -23.14 5.08 -12.07
C ARG A 295 -22.19 5.74 -13.06
N GLY A 296 -20.88 5.60 -12.89
CA GLY A 296 -19.88 6.24 -13.74
C GLY A 296 -19.98 5.82 -15.22
N THR A 297 -20.44 4.61 -15.50
CA THR A 297 -20.62 4.09 -16.87
C THR A 297 -21.80 4.67 -17.63
N GLY A 298 -22.78 5.25 -16.95
CA GLY A 298 -24.01 5.77 -17.60
C GLY A 298 -23.80 7.08 -18.37
N ARG A 299 -22.63 7.72 -18.31
CA ARG A 299 -22.36 9.00 -18.97
C ARG A 299 -21.54 8.93 -20.26
N ALA A 300 -20.91 7.80 -20.56
CA ALA A 300 -20.06 7.65 -21.74
C ALA A 300 -20.82 7.36 -23.05
N THR A 301 -22.15 7.26 -23.04
CA THR A 301 -22.95 6.86 -24.22
C THR A 301 -23.94 7.90 -24.73
N VAL A 302 -23.85 9.17 -24.30
CA VAL A 302 -24.75 10.23 -24.82
C VAL A 302 -23.92 11.46 -25.18
N ASP A 303 -23.09 11.38 -26.16
CA ASP A 303 -22.69 12.47 -27.08
C ASP A 303 -21.98 11.83 -28.28
N GLY A 304 -22.79 11.39 -29.24
CA GLY A 304 -22.42 10.95 -30.55
C GLY A 304 -23.05 11.89 -31.58
#